data_44939e9fdda3a916edabbbb9cb9d2145
#
_entry.id   44939e9fdda3a916edabbbb9cb9d2145
#
_cell.length_a   1.000
_cell.length_b   1.000
_cell.length_c   1.000
_cell.angle_alpha   90.00
_cell.angle_beta   90.00
_cell.angle_gamma   90.00
#
_symmetry.space_group_name_H-M   'P 1'
#
loop_
_entity.id
_entity.type
_entity.pdbx_description
1 polymer ?
#
loop_
_entity_poly.entity_id
_entity_poly.type
_entity_poly.pdbx_seq_one_letter_code
_entity_poly.pdbx_strand_id
1 'polypeptide(L)'
;MVLTAPHAAGALMLELSARLSAAGELRVLDGGNRFNVYPVARAVRRYTSDLTGALARIRLARAFTCYQMAALLAEAPADGLPTLVIDLLATFYDDNAKLTESQRLLADCIPNLKRLSQFAPVVVSAGPPAPLCAEKGVLADALQAASGDSWQLEALPAPKMPALWGEEA
;
A
#
# COMPACT_ATOMS: atom_id res chain seq x y z
N MET A 1 7.81 -7.93 3.16
CA MET A 1 6.77 -8.59 2.31
C MET A 1 6.17 -7.58 1.34
N VAL A 2 6.00 -7.96 0.08
CA VAL A 2 5.34 -7.14 -0.96
C VAL A 2 4.04 -7.83 -1.41
N LEU A 3 2.96 -7.06 -1.52
CA LEU A 3 1.66 -7.50 -2.01
C LEU A 3 1.37 -6.78 -3.34
N THR A 4 1.28 -7.51 -4.43
CA THR A 4 0.80 -6.98 -5.71
C THR A 4 -0.62 -7.45 -5.95
N ALA A 5 -1.52 -6.50 -6.25
CA ALA A 5 -2.93 -6.79 -6.44
C ALA A 5 -3.62 -5.70 -7.26
N PRO A 6 -4.73 -6.02 -7.94
CA PRO A 6 -5.65 -4.99 -8.41
C PRO A 6 -6.02 -4.05 -7.24
N HIS A 7 -6.10 -2.75 -7.51
CA HIS A 7 -6.36 -1.74 -6.48
C HIS A 7 -5.40 -1.76 -5.28
N ALA A 8 -4.14 -2.27 -5.49
CA ALA A 8 -3.07 -2.31 -4.50
C ALA A 8 -3.48 -2.97 -3.16
N ALA A 9 -4.30 -4.02 -3.23
CA ALA A 9 -4.83 -4.72 -2.05
C ALA A 9 -5.47 -3.79 -1.00
N GLY A 10 -6.08 -2.67 -1.42
CA GLY A 10 -6.53 -1.60 -0.53
C GLY A 10 -7.40 -2.08 0.64
N ALA A 11 -8.39 -2.95 0.40
CA ALA A 11 -9.23 -3.49 1.47
C ALA A 11 -8.43 -4.28 2.51
N LEU A 12 -7.47 -5.11 2.08
CA LEU A 12 -6.59 -5.87 2.97
C LEU A 12 -5.67 -4.95 3.77
N MET A 13 -5.10 -3.92 3.15
CA MET A 13 -4.22 -2.97 3.82
C MET A 13 -4.96 -2.15 4.90
N LEU A 14 -6.22 -1.76 4.64
CA LEU A 14 -7.06 -1.09 5.64
C LEU A 14 -7.44 -2.04 6.79
N GLU A 15 -7.73 -3.30 6.50
CA GLU A 15 -7.99 -4.32 7.52
C GLU A 15 -6.75 -4.58 8.40
N LEU A 16 -5.57 -4.70 7.79
CA LEU A 16 -4.30 -4.81 8.52
C LEU A 16 -4.05 -3.58 9.39
N SER A 17 -4.35 -2.37 8.88
CA SER A 17 -4.23 -1.13 9.66
C SER A 17 -5.10 -1.17 10.91
N ALA A 18 -6.34 -1.65 10.78
CA ALA A 18 -7.26 -1.77 11.91
C ALA A 18 -6.77 -2.80 12.95
N ARG A 19 -6.34 -3.96 12.49
CA ARG A 19 -5.87 -5.05 13.37
C ARG A 19 -4.61 -4.66 14.13
N LEU A 20 -3.63 -4.07 13.44
CA LEU A 20 -2.37 -3.66 14.05
C LEU A 20 -2.55 -2.50 15.01
N SER A 21 -3.37 -1.50 14.67
CA SER A 21 -3.63 -0.35 15.56
C SER A 21 -4.41 -0.73 16.81
N ALA A 22 -5.21 -1.79 16.77
CA ALA A 22 -5.85 -2.33 17.97
C ALA A 22 -4.83 -2.95 18.94
N ALA A 23 -3.71 -3.48 18.43
CA ALA A 23 -2.66 -4.11 19.23
C ALA A 23 -1.56 -3.13 19.68
N GLY A 24 -1.28 -2.06 18.91
CA GLY A 24 -0.20 -1.12 19.22
C GLY A 24 -0.06 0.01 18.23
N GLU A 25 1.04 0.74 18.31
CA GLU A 25 1.36 1.81 17.36
C GLU A 25 1.71 1.24 15.99
N LEU A 26 1.33 1.98 14.95
CA LEU A 26 1.48 1.61 13.55
C LEU A 26 1.88 2.83 12.73
N ARG A 27 2.86 2.65 11.84
CA ARG A 27 3.16 3.63 10.78
C ARG A 27 2.46 3.24 9.49
N VAL A 28 1.77 4.20 8.87
CA VAL A 28 1.15 4.05 7.55
C VAL A 28 1.70 5.13 6.62
N LEU A 29 2.33 4.70 5.51
CA LEU A 29 2.77 5.57 4.43
C LEU A 29 1.84 5.32 3.23
N ASP A 30 1.08 6.33 2.82
CA ASP A 30 0.05 6.20 1.80
C ASP A 30 0.50 6.90 0.50
N GLY A 31 0.86 6.10 -0.51
CA GLY A 31 1.29 6.60 -1.83
C GLY A 31 0.17 6.75 -2.84
N GLY A 32 -0.91 5.99 -2.68
CA GLY A 32 -2.04 6.00 -3.62
C GLY A 32 -3.23 6.85 -3.19
N ASN A 33 -3.11 7.60 -2.08
CA ASN A 33 -4.23 8.29 -1.43
C ASN A 33 -5.42 7.35 -1.15
N ARG A 34 -5.11 6.13 -0.70
CA ARG A 34 -6.12 5.07 -0.49
C ARG A 34 -6.49 4.86 0.97
N PHE A 35 -5.72 5.42 1.90
CA PHE A 35 -6.06 5.30 3.31
C PHE A 35 -7.35 6.07 3.62
N ASN A 36 -8.36 5.33 4.08
CA ASN A 36 -9.64 5.89 4.50
C ASN A 36 -9.93 5.46 5.94
N VAL A 37 -10.13 6.44 6.82
CA VAL A 37 -10.35 6.19 8.24
C VAL A 37 -11.67 5.49 8.53
N TYR A 38 -12.71 5.68 7.71
CA TYR A 38 -14.05 5.13 7.98
C TYR A 38 -14.08 3.59 7.95
N PRO A 39 -13.60 2.90 6.89
CA PRO A 39 -13.51 1.44 6.91
C PRO A 39 -12.55 0.94 7.98
N VAL A 40 -11.44 1.65 8.27
CA VAL A 40 -10.53 1.30 9.37
C VAL A 40 -11.26 1.36 10.70
N ALA A 41 -11.96 2.45 11.01
CA ALA A 41 -12.72 2.59 12.24
C ALA A 41 -13.82 1.51 12.40
N ARG A 42 -14.48 1.15 11.29
CA ARG A 42 -15.45 0.05 11.28
C ARG A 42 -14.77 -1.29 11.60
N ALA A 43 -13.61 -1.53 11.03
CA ALA A 43 -12.84 -2.76 11.25
C ALA A 43 -12.28 -2.84 12.67
N VAL A 44 -11.75 -1.73 13.24
CA VAL A 44 -11.21 -1.67 14.61
C VAL A 44 -12.21 -2.15 15.64
N ARG A 45 -13.51 -1.85 15.49
CA ARG A 45 -14.56 -2.28 16.41
C ARG A 45 -14.69 -3.80 16.55
N ARG A 46 -14.13 -4.58 15.64
CA ARG A 46 -14.07 -6.06 15.74
C ARG A 46 -12.93 -6.54 16.64
N TYR A 47 -11.95 -5.69 16.93
CA TYR A 47 -10.74 -6.05 17.66
C TYR A 47 -10.66 -5.41 19.04
N THR A 48 -11.26 -4.21 19.24
CA THR A 48 -11.22 -3.50 20.50
C THR A 48 -12.43 -2.58 20.68
N SER A 49 -12.82 -2.34 21.95
CA SER A 49 -13.80 -1.32 22.32
C SER A 49 -13.19 0.09 22.36
N ASP A 50 -11.86 0.22 22.49
CA ASP A 50 -11.13 1.50 22.48
C ASP A 50 -10.87 1.97 21.05
N LEU A 51 -11.92 2.43 20.37
CA LEU A 51 -11.82 2.95 19.01
C LEU A 51 -10.90 4.17 18.92
N THR A 52 -11.07 5.12 19.83
CA THR A 52 -10.31 6.39 19.80
C THR A 52 -8.83 6.15 20.02
N GLY A 53 -8.47 5.36 21.02
CA GLY A 53 -7.08 5.00 21.26
C GLY A 53 -6.46 4.22 20.10
N ALA A 54 -7.18 3.26 19.52
CA ALA A 54 -6.68 2.51 18.37
C ALA A 54 -6.42 3.42 17.16
N LEU A 55 -7.32 4.34 16.84
CA LEU A 55 -7.10 5.28 15.73
C LEU A 55 -5.96 6.26 16.01
N ALA A 56 -5.80 6.71 17.26
CA ALA A 56 -4.72 7.61 17.67
C ALA A 56 -3.32 6.95 17.55
N ARG A 57 -3.23 5.62 17.56
CA ARG A 57 -1.98 4.87 17.37
C ARG A 57 -1.52 4.79 15.92
N ILE A 58 -2.34 5.23 14.95
CA ILE A 58 -1.99 5.22 13.53
C ILE A 58 -1.24 6.51 13.18
N ARG A 59 0.06 6.39 12.92
CA ARG A 59 0.91 7.48 12.42
C ARG A 59 0.85 7.49 10.90
N LEU A 60 -0.07 8.30 10.33
CA LEU A 60 -0.29 8.38 8.89
C LEU A 60 0.52 9.52 8.27
N ALA A 61 1.25 9.21 7.18
CA ALA A 61 1.83 10.20 6.27
C ALA A 61 1.44 9.85 4.82
N ARG A 62 1.23 10.87 4.00
CA ARG A 62 0.88 10.72 2.58
C ARG A 62 1.92 11.32 1.68
N ALA A 63 2.16 10.65 0.56
CA ALA A 63 2.95 11.14 -0.55
C ALA A 63 2.06 11.35 -1.78
N PHE A 64 2.24 12.47 -2.44
CA PHE A 64 1.55 12.80 -3.69
C PHE A 64 2.49 12.76 -4.89
N THR A 65 3.79 12.59 -4.65
CA THR A 65 4.82 12.43 -5.68
C THR A 65 5.81 11.34 -5.28
N CYS A 66 6.50 10.76 -6.27
CA CYS A 66 7.55 9.76 -6.01
C CYS A 66 8.71 10.34 -5.17
N TYR A 67 9.00 11.63 -5.29
CA TYR A 67 10.01 12.33 -4.47
C TYR A 67 9.59 12.38 -2.99
N GLN A 68 8.34 12.72 -2.72
CA GLN A 68 7.81 12.74 -1.36
C GLN A 68 7.80 11.32 -0.75
N MET A 69 7.45 10.29 -1.54
CA MET A 69 7.50 8.91 -1.06
C MET A 69 8.93 8.48 -0.71
N ALA A 70 9.90 8.81 -1.56
CA ALA A 70 11.30 8.52 -1.28
C ALA A 70 11.79 9.25 -0.02
N ALA A 71 11.42 10.52 0.16
CA ALA A 71 11.74 11.29 1.37
C ALA A 71 11.10 10.68 2.62
N LEU A 72 9.81 10.35 2.59
CA LEU A 72 9.11 9.71 3.73
C LEU A 72 9.77 8.41 4.16
N LEU A 73 10.21 7.57 3.20
CA LEU A 73 10.90 6.32 3.51
C LEU A 73 12.32 6.56 4.06
N ALA A 74 13.03 7.55 3.55
CA ALA A 74 14.37 7.90 4.02
C ALA A 74 14.34 8.45 5.45
N GLU A 75 13.37 9.31 5.76
CA GLU A 75 13.20 9.97 7.05
C GLU A 75 12.52 9.09 8.10
N ALA A 76 11.84 8.00 7.69
CA ALA A 76 11.15 7.11 8.62
C ALA A 76 12.14 6.52 9.63
N PRO A 77 11.93 6.75 10.94
CA PRO A 77 12.82 6.22 11.96
C PRO A 77 12.69 4.69 12.06
N ALA A 78 13.81 4.02 12.32
CA ALA A 78 13.86 2.58 12.58
C ALA A 78 13.59 2.32 14.09
N ASP A 79 12.40 2.69 14.51
CA ASP A 79 11.94 2.73 15.92
C ASP A 79 11.17 1.46 16.35
N GLY A 80 11.19 0.41 15.50
CA GLY A 80 10.50 -0.84 15.79
C GLY A 80 9.00 -0.82 15.55
N LEU A 81 8.44 0.25 14.95
CA LEU A 81 7.04 0.27 14.61
C LEU A 81 6.74 -0.54 13.34
N PRO A 82 5.73 -1.42 13.36
CA PRO A 82 5.20 -2.01 12.13
C PRO A 82 4.88 -0.92 11.12
N THR A 83 5.26 -1.14 9.87
CA THR A 83 5.07 -0.15 8.81
C THR A 83 4.28 -0.73 7.65
N LEU A 84 3.17 -0.10 7.31
CA LEU A 84 2.39 -0.38 6.12
C LEU A 84 2.63 0.71 5.07
N VAL A 85 3.05 0.31 3.87
CA VAL A 85 3.18 1.23 2.72
C VAL A 85 2.06 0.89 1.75
N ILE A 86 1.09 1.77 1.65
CA ILE A 86 -0.12 1.55 0.84
C ILE A 86 0.09 2.14 -0.56
N ASP A 87 0.01 1.27 -1.57
CA ASP A 87 0.12 1.62 -2.98
C ASP A 87 1.39 2.44 -3.29
N LEU A 88 2.55 1.87 -2.92
CA LEU A 88 3.86 2.51 -3.06
C LEU A 88 4.07 3.07 -4.47
N LEU A 89 3.72 2.29 -5.50
CA LEU A 89 4.04 2.62 -6.89
C LEU A 89 3.08 3.61 -7.53
N ALA A 90 1.94 3.94 -6.90
CA ALA A 90 0.98 4.88 -7.48
C ALA A 90 1.61 6.22 -7.86
N THR A 91 2.46 6.78 -7.00
CA THR A 91 3.17 8.04 -7.26
C THR A 91 4.30 7.93 -8.28
N PHE A 92 4.81 6.72 -8.52
CA PHE A 92 5.87 6.46 -9.51
C PHE A 92 5.31 6.25 -10.92
N TYR A 93 4.02 5.94 -11.01
CA TYR A 93 3.31 5.77 -12.29
C TYR A 93 2.83 7.10 -12.87
N ASP A 94 2.99 8.22 -12.15
CA ASP A 94 2.64 9.56 -12.63
C ASP A 94 3.40 9.89 -13.93
N ASP A 95 2.69 10.43 -14.93
CA ASP A 95 3.24 10.80 -16.23
C ASP A 95 4.30 11.90 -16.15
N ASN A 96 4.27 12.72 -15.10
CA ASN A 96 5.24 13.81 -14.90
C ASN A 96 6.63 13.29 -14.52
N ALA A 97 6.78 12.06 -14.05
CA ALA A 97 8.05 11.44 -13.73
C ALA A 97 8.51 10.53 -14.88
N LYS A 98 9.67 10.79 -15.47
CA LYS A 98 10.26 9.91 -16.48
C LYS A 98 10.56 8.53 -15.86
N LEU A 99 10.46 7.47 -16.67
CA LEU A 99 10.72 6.10 -16.21
C LEU A 99 12.09 5.96 -15.53
N THR A 100 13.15 6.53 -16.12
CA THR A 100 14.51 6.50 -15.57
C THR A 100 14.60 7.13 -14.17
N GLU A 101 13.88 8.23 -13.96
CA GLU A 101 13.81 8.89 -12.65
C GLU A 101 13.01 8.08 -11.64
N SER A 102 11.86 7.52 -12.05
CA SER A 102 11.08 6.60 -11.22
C SER A 102 11.91 5.37 -10.81
N GLN A 103 12.68 4.79 -11.73
CA GLN A 103 13.58 3.67 -11.42
C GLN A 103 14.66 4.06 -10.40
N ARG A 104 15.29 5.22 -10.59
CA ARG A 104 16.31 5.73 -9.66
C ARG A 104 15.73 5.91 -8.26
N LEU A 105 14.60 6.61 -8.14
CA LEU A 105 13.95 6.86 -6.86
C LEU A 105 13.46 5.57 -6.20
N LEU A 106 12.96 4.60 -6.96
CA LEU A 106 12.59 3.30 -6.41
C LEU A 106 13.82 2.55 -5.88
N ALA A 107 14.95 2.62 -6.60
CA ALA A 107 16.21 2.05 -6.14
C ALA A 107 16.68 2.68 -4.82
N ASP A 108 16.39 3.96 -4.59
CA ASP A 108 16.66 4.66 -3.31
C ASP A 108 15.65 4.25 -2.20
N CYS A 109 14.40 3.90 -2.56
CA CYS A 109 13.38 3.45 -1.60
C CYS A 109 13.66 2.04 -1.05
N ILE A 110 14.13 1.12 -1.88
CA ILE A 110 14.35 -0.29 -1.51
C ILE A 110 15.29 -0.47 -0.31
N PRO A 111 16.46 0.16 -0.24
CA PRO A 111 17.32 0.09 0.95
C PRO A 111 16.64 0.59 2.22
N ASN A 112 15.83 1.64 2.11
CA ASN A 112 15.10 2.19 3.26
C ASN A 112 13.99 1.23 3.75
N LEU A 113 13.27 0.57 2.86
CA LEU A 113 12.33 -0.50 3.21
C LEU A 113 13.04 -1.66 3.90
N LYS A 114 14.19 -2.09 3.39
CA LYS A 114 15.03 -3.12 4.01
C LYS A 114 15.54 -2.68 5.38
N ARG A 115 15.98 -1.44 5.53
CA ARG A 115 16.41 -0.86 6.82
C ARG A 115 15.29 -0.94 7.85
N LEU A 116 14.08 -0.51 7.51
CA LEU A 116 12.92 -0.58 8.42
C LEU A 116 12.55 -2.02 8.76
N SER A 117 12.64 -2.94 7.80
CA SER A 117 12.27 -4.35 8.00
C SER A 117 13.20 -5.12 8.93
N GLN A 118 14.38 -4.59 9.25
CA GLN A 118 15.30 -5.16 10.24
C GLN A 118 14.79 -5.00 11.68
N PHE A 119 13.93 -4.02 11.93
CA PHE A 119 13.47 -3.68 13.29
C PHE A 119 12.01 -4.03 13.54
N ALA A 120 11.18 -4.06 12.50
CA ALA A 120 9.77 -4.38 12.59
C ALA A 120 9.21 -4.89 11.26
N PRO A 121 8.05 -5.57 11.25
CA PRO A 121 7.42 -5.99 10.01
C PRO A 121 7.09 -4.80 9.10
N VAL A 122 7.45 -4.93 7.81
CA VAL A 122 7.11 -3.98 6.75
C VAL A 122 6.28 -4.70 5.70
N VAL A 123 5.10 -4.19 5.43
CA VAL A 123 4.20 -4.67 4.37
C VAL A 123 4.01 -3.55 3.36
N VAL A 124 4.33 -3.84 2.11
CA VAL A 124 4.20 -2.90 0.99
C VAL A 124 3.13 -3.43 0.06
N SER A 125 2.17 -2.60 -0.31
CA SER A 125 1.25 -2.93 -1.39
C SER A 125 1.53 -2.08 -2.64
N ALA A 126 1.26 -2.66 -3.81
CA ALA A 126 1.36 -1.99 -5.09
C ALA A 126 0.26 -2.49 -6.05
N GLY A 127 -0.34 -1.57 -6.78
CA GLY A 127 -1.20 -1.88 -7.91
C GLY A 127 -0.43 -1.98 -9.22
N PRO A 128 -1.04 -2.48 -10.31
CA PRO A 128 -0.47 -2.39 -11.65
C PRO A 128 -0.50 -0.94 -12.16
N PRO A 129 0.39 -0.57 -13.08
CA PRO A 129 0.31 0.72 -13.75
C PRO A 129 -0.98 0.80 -14.61
N ALA A 130 -1.44 2.03 -14.85
CA ALA A 130 -2.49 2.26 -15.84
C ALA A 130 -2.01 1.84 -17.24
N PRO A 131 -2.92 1.46 -18.17
CA PRO A 131 -2.53 1.04 -19.52
C PRO A 131 -1.65 2.06 -20.27
N LEU A 132 -1.85 3.36 -20.04
CA LEU A 132 -1.05 4.43 -20.64
C LEU A 132 0.39 4.49 -20.11
N CYS A 133 0.67 3.88 -18.95
CA CYS A 133 1.99 3.83 -18.31
C CYS A 133 2.52 2.39 -18.24
N ALA A 134 2.13 1.52 -19.18
CA ALA A 134 2.47 0.09 -19.14
C ALA A 134 3.98 -0.17 -19.09
N GLU A 135 4.81 0.70 -19.70
CA GLU A 135 6.27 0.63 -19.64
C GLU A 135 6.83 0.74 -18.21
N LYS A 136 6.08 1.35 -17.30
CA LYS A 136 6.44 1.44 -15.88
C LYS A 136 6.17 0.16 -15.08
N GLY A 137 5.61 -0.88 -15.72
CA GLY A 137 5.42 -2.20 -15.10
C GLY A 137 6.71 -2.80 -14.54
N VAL A 138 7.86 -2.50 -15.16
CA VAL A 138 9.19 -2.91 -14.67
C VAL A 138 9.50 -2.46 -13.22
N LEU A 139 8.80 -1.43 -12.73
CA LEU A 139 8.95 -0.98 -11.33
C LEU A 139 8.35 -1.99 -10.35
N ALA A 140 7.24 -2.63 -10.71
CA ALA A 140 6.64 -3.68 -9.90
C ALA A 140 7.55 -4.90 -9.84
N ASP A 141 8.15 -5.29 -10.97
CA ASP A 141 9.10 -6.40 -11.04
C ASP A 141 10.34 -6.13 -10.17
N ALA A 142 10.88 -4.91 -10.24
CA ALA A 142 12.02 -4.50 -9.43
C ALA A 142 11.69 -4.52 -7.92
N LEU A 143 10.50 -4.07 -7.54
CA LEU A 143 10.04 -4.09 -6.15
C LEU A 143 9.86 -5.53 -5.64
N GLN A 144 9.27 -6.41 -6.45
CA GLN A 144 9.09 -7.82 -6.11
C GLN A 144 10.43 -8.55 -5.98
N ALA A 145 11.34 -8.35 -6.94
CA ALA A 145 12.68 -8.96 -6.92
C ALA A 145 13.51 -8.54 -5.68
N ALA A 146 13.27 -7.33 -5.16
CA ALA A 146 13.96 -6.82 -3.98
C ALA A 146 13.39 -7.32 -2.65
N SER A 147 12.20 -7.97 -2.67
CA SER A 147 11.52 -8.46 -1.46
C SER A 147 11.96 -9.88 -1.11
N GLY A 148 11.97 -10.20 0.20
CA GLY A 148 12.16 -11.60 0.66
C GLY A 148 10.92 -12.45 0.40
N ASP A 149 9.73 -11.85 0.55
CA ASP A 149 8.44 -12.50 0.31
C ASP A 149 7.57 -11.61 -0.57
N SER A 150 7.03 -12.17 -1.64
CA SER A 150 6.07 -11.47 -2.51
C SER A 150 4.83 -12.32 -2.72
N TRP A 151 3.66 -11.67 -2.65
CA TRP A 151 2.38 -12.30 -2.89
C TRP A 151 1.64 -11.53 -3.97
N GLN A 152 1.18 -12.26 -4.97
CA GLN A 152 0.30 -11.71 -6.01
C GLN A 152 -1.12 -12.15 -5.69
N LEU A 153 -2.00 -11.18 -5.49
CA LEU A 153 -3.42 -11.42 -5.22
C LEU A 153 -4.20 -11.17 -6.50
N GLU A 154 -5.00 -12.13 -6.89
CA GLU A 154 -5.91 -11.99 -8.03
C GLU A 154 -7.25 -11.41 -7.59
N ALA A 155 -7.89 -10.64 -8.48
CA ALA A 155 -9.26 -10.24 -8.26
C ALA A 155 -10.17 -11.47 -8.33
N LEU A 156 -11.03 -11.65 -7.33
CA LEU A 156 -12.12 -12.62 -7.47
C LEU A 156 -12.95 -12.24 -8.69
N PRO A 157 -13.34 -13.21 -9.53
CA PRO A 157 -14.25 -12.93 -10.61
C PRO A 157 -15.52 -12.26 -10.05
N ALA A 158 -15.91 -11.14 -10.66
CA ALA A 158 -17.13 -10.46 -10.26
C ALA A 158 -18.30 -11.48 -10.32
N PRO A 159 -19.14 -11.56 -9.29
CA PRO A 159 -20.31 -12.42 -9.36
C PRO A 159 -21.11 -12.00 -10.60
N LYS A 160 -21.42 -12.96 -11.47
CA LYS A 160 -22.33 -12.70 -12.61
C LYS A 160 -23.67 -12.27 -12.00
N MET A 161 -23.94 -10.98 -12.03
CA MET A 161 -25.27 -10.50 -11.69
C MET A 161 -26.24 -11.06 -12.75
N PRO A 162 -27.29 -11.75 -12.36
CA PRO A 162 -28.34 -12.09 -13.31
C PRO A 162 -28.87 -10.79 -13.94
N ALA A 163 -29.04 -10.79 -15.25
CA ALA A 163 -29.65 -9.66 -15.94
C ALA A 163 -31.01 -9.37 -15.29
N LEU A 164 -31.14 -8.17 -14.70
CA LEU A 164 -32.38 -7.75 -14.02
C LEU A 164 -33.54 -7.55 -15.00
N TRP A 165 -33.25 -7.55 -16.30
CA TRP A 165 -34.23 -7.42 -17.36
C TRP A 165 -33.98 -8.54 -18.36
N GLY A 166 -34.94 -9.48 -18.46
CA GLY A 166 -34.98 -10.45 -19.54
C GLY A 166 -35.15 -9.68 -20.87
N GLU A 167 -34.23 -9.88 -21.81
CA GLU A 167 -34.52 -9.59 -23.20
C GLU A 167 -35.62 -10.54 -23.61
N GLU A 168 -36.86 -10.05 -23.63
CA GLU A 168 -37.94 -10.71 -24.37
C GLU A 168 -37.63 -10.54 -25.85
N ALA A 169 -37.38 -11.67 -26.51
CA ALA A 169 -37.28 -11.80 -27.97
C ALA A 169 -38.62 -11.62 -28.64
#